data_05b9a8d779a39ff9eac51b177240997a
#
_entry.id   05b9a8d779a39ff9eac51b177240997a
#
_cell.length_a   1.000
_cell.length_b   1.000
_cell.length_c   1.000
_cell.angle_alpha   90.00
_cell.angle_beta   90.00
_cell.angle_gamma   90.00
#
_symmetry.space_group_name_H-M   'P 1'
#
loop_
_entity.id
_entity.type
_entity.pdbx_description
1 polymer ?
#
loop_
_entity_poly.entity_id
_entity_poly.type
_entity_poly.pdbx_seq_one_letter_code
_entity_poly.pdbx_strand_id
1 'polypeptide(L)'
;EDNNAIGEKISSLIREGDIEELTLTKNAQPALMAMSLAALRGLESKGFEVDSCAYLAGHSLGEYSALAMSKAISVSDAARLLRARGLAMQEAVPVGLGAMAAILGLDFATVQSLASEVQATGICQAANDNDPSQVVISGEKTAVELAIVLAKNSGAKRAVMLPVSAPFHCELMAPAAEQMKIELETIKVEQPIVPIVSNVSAQ
;
A
#
# COMPACT_ATOMS: atom_id res chain seq x y z
N GLU A 1 14.89 -14.52 -6.73
CA GLU A 1 13.56 -15.09 -6.94
C GLU A 1 12.62 -14.08 -7.63
N ASP A 2 12.50 -12.84 -7.13
CA ASP A 2 11.58 -11.82 -7.67
C ASP A 2 11.80 -11.53 -9.16
N ASN A 3 13.05 -11.41 -9.61
CA ASN A 3 13.35 -11.20 -11.03
C ASN A 3 12.78 -12.30 -11.95
N ASN A 4 12.83 -13.55 -11.49
CA ASN A 4 12.31 -14.68 -12.26
C ASN A 4 10.79 -14.74 -12.21
N ALA A 5 10.20 -14.42 -11.06
CA ALA A 5 8.76 -14.46 -10.84
C ALA A 5 8.01 -13.42 -11.67
N ILE A 6 8.57 -12.22 -11.84
CA ILE A 6 7.95 -11.12 -12.58
C ILE A 6 8.45 -10.98 -14.03
N GLY A 7 9.45 -11.80 -14.45
CA GLY A 7 10.03 -11.74 -15.79
C GLY A 7 10.85 -10.48 -16.09
N GLU A 8 11.16 -9.67 -15.09
CA GLU A 8 11.85 -8.38 -15.20
C GLU A 8 13.01 -8.27 -14.21
N LYS A 9 14.03 -7.48 -14.55
CA LYS A 9 15.22 -7.28 -13.69
C LYS A 9 15.00 -6.19 -12.63
N ILE A 10 14.02 -6.39 -11.73
CA ILE A 10 13.74 -5.43 -10.65
C ILE A 10 14.98 -5.16 -9.79
N SER A 11 15.87 -6.13 -9.61
CA SER A 11 17.11 -5.95 -8.85
C SER A 11 18.08 -4.94 -9.46
N SER A 12 18.08 -4.80 -10.79
CA SER A 12 18.88 -3.77 -11.47
C SER A 12 18.26 -2.39 -11.29
N LEU A 13 16.92 -2.29 -11.37
CA LEU A 13 16.20 -1.05 -11.11
C LEU A 13 16.41 -0.56 -9.67
N ILE A 14 16.41 -1.47 -8.68
CA ILE A 14 16.67 -1.13 -7.27
C ILE A 14 18.08 -0.58 -7.06
N ARG A 15 19.08 -1.13 -7.74
CA ARG A 15 20.50 -0.77 -7.50
C ARG A 15 20.97 0.43 -8.29
N GLU A 16 20.54 0.56 -9.53
CA GLU A 16 21.14 1.46 -10.51
C GLU A 16 20.09 2.19 -11.37
N GLY A 17 18.80 1.91 -11.14
CA GLY A 17 17.72 2.46 -11.93
C GLY A 17 17.38 3.91 -11.59
N ASP A 18 16.61 4.53 -12.47
CA ASP A 18 16.06 5.86 -12.25
C ASP A 18 15.06 5.85 -11.09
N ILE A 19 15.16 6.84 -10.21
CA ILE A 19 14.28 6.94 -9.02
C ILE A 19 12.82 7.19 -9.41
N GLU A 20 12.56 7.92 -10.48
CA GLU A 20 11.20 8.19 -10.95
C GLU A 20 10.55 6.89 -11.45
N GLU A 21 11.31 6.05 -12.19
CA GLU A 21 10.83 4.74 -12.61
C GLU A 21 10.66 3.77 -11.42
N LEU A 22 11.57 3.78 -10.46
CA LEU A 22 11.47 2.93 -9.26
C LEU A 22 10.26 3.30 -8.40
N THR A 23 9.90 4.58 -8.30
CA THR A 23 8.77 5.06 -7.48
C THR A 23 7.40 4.82 -8.10
N LEU A 24 7.32 4.47 -9.39
CA LEU A 24 6.06 3.99 -9.96
C LEU A 24 5.56 2.77 -9.19
N THR A 25 4.27 2.77 -8.80
CA THR A 25 3.74 1.74 -7.89
C THR A 25 3.90 0.32 -8.43
N LYS A 26 3.87 0.13 -9.76
CA LYS A 26 4.15 -1.14 -10.43
C LYS A 26 5.54 -1.72 -10.10
N ASN A 27 6.54 -0.85 -9.84
CA ASN A 27 7.91 -1.22 -9.52
C ASN A 27 8.18 -1.13 -8.01
N ALA A 28 7.67 -0.10 -7.35
CA ALA A 28 7.89 0.13 -5.93
C ALA A 28 7.37 -1.02 -5.05
N GLN A 29 6.21 -1.59 -5.39
CA GLN A 29 5.63 -2.66 -4.58
C GLN A 29 6.51 -3.92 -4.54
N PRO A 30 6.90 -4.55 -5.66
CA PRO A 30 7.79 -5.70 -5.61
C PRO A 30 9.20 -5.34 -5.09
N ALA A 31 9.70 -4.12 -5.33
CA ALA A 31 10.99 -3.68 -4.81
C ALA A 31 11.00 -3.59 -3.28
N LEU A 32 9.95 -3.02 -2.67
CA LEU A 32 9.82 -2.94 -1.21
C LEU A 32 9.67 -4.33 -0.58
N MET A 33 8.93 -5.25 -1.21
CA MET A 33 8.87 -6.63 -0.77
C MET A 33 10.25 -7.29 -0.82
N ALA A 34 10.99 -7.15 -1.92
CA ALA A 34 12.34 -7.71 -2.06
C ALA A 34 13.28 -7.21 -0.95
N MET A 35 13.22 -5.92 -0.62
CA MET A 35 13.99 -5.33 0.50
C MET A 35 13.56 -5.89 1.85
N SER A 36 12.26 -6.03 2.12
CA SER A 36 11.75 -6.60 3.36
C SER A 36 12.19 -8.05 3.55
N LEU A 37 12.10 -8.87 2.49
CA LEU A 37 12.56 -10.26 2.52
C LEU A 37 14.07 -10.38 2.66
N ALA A 38 14.83 -9.49 2.01
CA ALA A 38 16.29 -9.46 2.16
C ALA A 38 16.71 -9.10 3.59
N ALA A 39 16.01 -8.14 4.23
CA ALA A 39 16.23 -7.80 5.63
C ALA A 39 15.94 -8.99 6.56
N LEU A 40 14.82 -9.70 6.32
CA LEU A 40 14.51 -10.94 7.07
C LEU A 40 15.61 -11.97 6.91
N ARG A 41 16.09 -12.26 5.69
CA ARG A 41 17.19 -13.21 5.46
C ARG A 41 18.47 -12.81 6.20
N GLY A 42 18.73 -11.50 6.27
CA GLY A 42 19.83 -10.98 7.08
C GLY A 42 19.66 -11.25 8.57
N LEU A 43 18.46 -11.12 9.11
CA LEU A 43 18.13 -11.44 10.51
C LEU A 43 18.22 -12.95 10.79
N GLU A 44 17.65 -13.77 9.89
CA GLU A 44 17.71 -15.24 10.00
C GLU A 44 19.16 -15.75 10.01
N SER A 45 20.06 -15.13 9.23
CA SER A 45 21.49 -15.46 9.25
C SER A 45 22.18 -15.16 10.59
N LYS A 46 21.53 -14.41 11.47
CA LYS A 46 21.95 -14.07 12.83
C LYS A 46 21.19 -14.86 13.91
N GLY A 47 20.39 -15.85 13.49
CA GLY A 47 19.65 -16.71 14.40
C GLY A 47 18.26 -16.23 14.77
N PHE A 48 17.71 -15.22 14.06
CA PHE A 48 16.31 -14.84 14.22
C PHE A 48 15.41 -15.89 13.55
N GLU A 49 14.34 -16.27 14.22
CA GLU A 49 13.35 -17.23 13.72
C GLU A 49 11.98 -16.53 13.64
N VAL A 50 11.34 -16.59 12.47
CA VAL A 50 10.04 -15.93 12.23
C VAL A 50 8.95 -16.48 13.14
N ASP A 51 8.98 -17.78 13.44
CA ASP A 51 8.02 -18.46 14.31
C ASP A 51 8.13 -18.07 15.80
N SER A 52 9.20 -17.35 16.18
CA SER A 52 9.31 -16.72 17.49
C SER A 52 8.47 -15.44 17.64
N CYS A 53 7.93 -14.90 16.54
CA CYS A 53 7.07 -13.72 16.58
C CYS A 53 5.67 -14.08 17.07
N ALA A 54 5.04 -13.21 17.87
CA ALA A 54 3.65 -13.35 18.25
C ALA A 54 2.69 -13.09 17.06
N TYR A 55 3.03 -12.11 16.22
CA TYR A 55 2.28 -11.68 15.04
C TYR A 55 3.21 -11.16 13.95
N LEU A 56 2.73 -11.20 12.70
CA LEU A 56 3.31 -10.46 11.60
C LEU A 56 2.28 -9.44 11.11
N ALA A 57 2.76 -8.27 10.70
CA ALA A 57 1.94 -7.23 10.11
C ALA A 57 2.72 -6.55 8.98
N GLY A 58 1.98 -5.96 8.04
CA GLY A 58 2.59 -5.19 6.97
C GLY A 58 1.60 -4.14 6.45
N HIS A 59 2.07 -2.90 6.27
CA HIS A 59 1.25 -1.82 5.76
C HIS A 59 1.04 -1.97 4.25
N SER A 60 -0.22 -2.00 3.79
CA SER A 60 -0.60 -2.09 2.38
C SER A 60 0.07 -3.27 1.66
N LEU A 61 1.02 -3.04 0.76
CA LEU A 61 1.81 -4.08 0.10
C LEU A 61 2.61 -4.96 1.08
N GLY A 62 2.91 -4.43 2.25
CA GLY A 62 3.63 -5.15 3.30
C GLY A 62 2.87 -6.36 3.84
N GLU A 63 1.55 -6.41 3.70
CA GLU A 63 0.75 -7.60 4.05
C GLU A 63 1.14 -8.80 3.17
N TYR A 64 1.44 -8.59 1.88
CA TYR A 64 1.99 -9.65 1.00
C TYR A 64 3.38 -10.11 1.45
N SER A 65 4.21 -9.19 1.94
CA SER A 65 5.50 -9.55 2.53
C SER A 65 5.31 -10.40 3.80
N ALA A 66 4.36 -10.03 4.67
CA ALA A 66 4.03 -10.79 5.87
C ALA A 66 3.48 -12.19 5.52
N LEU A 67 2.61 -12.29 4.51
CA LEU A 67 2.10 -13.56 3.99
C LEU A 67 3.23 -14.48 3.47
N ALA A 68 4.19 -13.91 2.73
CA ALA A 68 5.35 -14.66 2.24
C ALA A 68 6.29 -15.08 3.38
N MET A 69 6.53 -14.19 4.37
CA MET A 69 7.36 -14.47 5.54
C MET A 69 6.76 -15.57 6.42
N SER A 70 5.43 -15.59 6.57
CA SER A 70 4.71 -16.63 7.33
C SER A 70 4.52 -17.93 6.56
N LYS A 71 5.01 -18.03 5.33
CA LYS A 71 4.84 -19.18 4.41
C LYS A 71 3.38 -19.42 3.97
N ALA A 72 2.49 -18.45 4.17
CA ALA A 72 1.11 -18.56 3.70
C ALA A 72 1.02 -18.52 2.17
N ILE A 73 1.91 -17.79 1.51
CA ILE A 73 2.08 -17.80 0.05
C ILE A 73 3.56 -17.94 -0.31
N SER A 74 3.86 -18.39 -1.52
CA SER A 74 5.25 -18.43 -1.97
C SER A 74 5.80 -17.03 -2.25
N VAL A 75 7.12 -16.83 -2.11
CA VAL A 75 7.78 -15.57 -2.48
C VAL A 75 7.54 -15.25 -3.95
N SER A 76 7.52 -16.27 -4.81
CA SER A 76 7.26 -16.12 -6.24
C SER A 76 5.83 -15.61 -6.52
N ASP A 77 4.83 -16.19 -5.83
CA ASP A 77 3.44 -15.71 -5.95
C ASP A 77 3.28 -14.30 -5.39
N ALA A 78 3.88 -14.01 -4.24
CA ALA A 78 3.86 -12.65 -3.67
C ALA A 78 4.44 -11.60 -4.62
N ALA A 79 5.59 -11.91 -5.27
CA ALA A 79 6.23 -11.02 -6.24
C ALA A 79 5.32 -10.80 -7.46
N ARG A 80 4.75 -11.87 -8.01
CA ARG A 80 3.83 -11.81 -9.15
C ARG A 80 2.56 -11.02 -8.80
N LEU A 81 1.96 -11.29 -7.65
CA LEU A 81 0.78 -10.57 -7.17
C LEU A 81 1.05 -9.09 -6.95
N LEU A 82 2.19 -8.72 -6.36
CA LEU A 82 2.54 -7.31 -6.15
C LEU A 82 2.84 -6.59 -7.47
N ARG A 83 3.41 -7.29 -8.46
CA ARG A 83 3.56 -6.74 -9.81
C ARG A 83 2.20 -6.49 -10.46
N ALA A 84 1.30 -7.47 -10.45
CA ALA A 84 -0.05 -7.34 -10.96
C ALA A 84 -0.83 -6.23 -10.24
N ARG A 85 -0.74 -6.19 -8.90
CA ARG A 85 -1.36 -5.14 -8.08
C ARG A 85 -0.85 -3.75 -8.44
N GLY A 86 0.46 -3.59 -8.55
CA GLY A 86 1.06 -2.31 -8.91
C GLY A 86 0.64 -1.83 -10.30
N LEU A 87 0.56 -2.72 -11.28
CA LEU A 87 0.05 -2.41 -12.63
C LEU A 87 -1.42 -2.02 -12.59
N ALA A 88 -2.28 -2.84 -11.98
CA ALA A 88 -3.71 -2.58 -11.89
C ALA A 88 -4.02 -1.25 -11.17
N MET A 89 -3.31 -0.95 -10.08
CA MET A 89 -3.47 0.31 -9.36
C MET A 89 -2.97 1.52 -10.17
N GLN A 90 -1.91 1.36 -10.96
CA GLN A 90 -1.39 2.43 -11.83
C GLN A 90 -2.34 2.71 -13.00
N GLU A 91 -3.03 1.69 -13.50
CA GLU A 91 -3.97 1.79 -14.61
C GLU A 91 -5.37 2.26 -14.19
N ALA A 92 -5.74 2.04 -12.91
CA ALA A 92 -7.09 2.35 -12.40
C ALA A 92 -7.46 3.83 -12.52
N VAL A 93 -6.49 4.75 -12.40
CA VAL A 93 -6.72 6.18 -12.51
C VAL A 93 -5.60 6.83 -13.32
N PRO A 94 -5.93 7.61 -14.38
CA PRO A 94 -4.91 8.36 -15.12
C PRO A 94 -4.08 9.26 -14.23
N VAL A 95 -2.77 9.33 -14.51
CA VAL A 95 -1.82 10.16 -13.75
C VAL A 95 -2.31 11.62 -13.70
N GLY A 96 -2.30 12.19 -12.50
CA GLY A 96 -2.67 13.58 -12.25
C GLY A 96 -4.16 13.82 -11.97
N LEU A 97 -5.04 12.83 -12.15
CA LEU A 97 -6.46 12.95 -11.79
C LEU A 97 -6.74 12.59 -10.32
N GLY A 98 -5.96 11.69 -9.76
CA GLY A 98 -6.06 11.32 -8.36
C GLY A 98 -4.94 11.91 -7.50
N ALA A 99 -5.17 11.94 -6.19
CA ALA A 99 -4.20 12.40 -5.20
C ALA A 99 -4.42 11.73 -3.84
N MET A 100 -3.39 11.82 -2.99
CA MET A 100 -3.46 11.47 -1.57
C MET A 100 -2.86 12.58 -0.72
N ALA A 101 -3.35 12.74 0.49
CA ALA A 101 -2.79 13.68 1.44
C ALA A 101 -2.76 13.11 2.86
N ALA A 102 -1.68 13.41 3.58
CA ALA A 102 -1.58 13.11 5.02
C ALA A 102 -2.12 14.26 5.84
N ILE A 103 -3.05 13.96 6.73
CA ILE A 103 -3.65 14.88 7.71
C ILE A 103 -3.11 14.52 9.08
N LEU A 104 -2.43 15.44 9.73
CA LEU A 104 -1.83 15.24 11.05
C LEU A 104 -2.51 16.13 12.09
N GLY A 105 -2.77 15.55 13.26
CA GLY A 105 -3.33 16.26 14.41
C GLY A 105 -4.84 16.28 14.48
N LEU A 106 -5.52 15.53 13.61
CA LEU A 106 -6.96 15.24 13.68
C LEU A 106 -7.15 13.71 13.77
N ASP A 107 -8.21 13.30 14.46
CA ASP A 107 -8.60 11.90 14.56
C ASP A 107 -9.30 11.39 13.28
N PHE A 108 -9.45 10.08 13.18
CA PHE A 108 -10.04 9.42 12.02
C PHE A 108 -11.48 9.89 11.75
N ALA A 109 -12.32 9.98 12.78
CA ALA A 109 -13.74 10.36 12.64
C ALA A 109 -13.89 11.78 12.08
N THR A 110 -13.07 12.71 12.57
CA THR A 110 -13.02 14.09 12.08
C THR A 110 -12.58 14.12 10.61
N VAL A 111 -11.51 13.43 10.25
CA VAL A 111 -11.01 13.39 8.86
C VAL A 111 -12.00 12.72 7.92
N GLN A 112 -12.69 11.66 8.36
CA GLN A 112 -13.74 10.98 7.60
C GLN A 112 -14.93 11.94 7.33
N SER A 113 -15.34 12.74 8.32
CA SER A 113 -16.38 13.76 8.15
C SER A 113 -15.97 14.79 7.10
N LEU A 114 -14.76 15.34 7.21
CA LEU A 114 -14.22 16.32 6.24
C LEU A 114 -14.14 15.76 4.81
N ALA A 115 -13.72 14.50 4.66
CA ALA A 115 -13.72 13.83 3.38
C ALA A 115 -15.14 13.67 2.81
N SER A 116 -16.13 13.45 3.67
CA SER A 116 -17.53 13.37 3.26
C SER A 116 -18.10 14.72 2.82
N GLU A 117 -17.71 15.82 3.45
CA GLU A 117 -18.15 17.19 3.10
C GLU A 117 -17.75 17.60 1.68
N VAL A 118 -16.64 17.06 1.14
CA VAL A 118 -16.15 17.41 -0.19
C VAL A 118 -16.69 16.53 -1.31
N GLN A 119 -17.51 15.53 -1.01
CA GLN A 119 -18.01 14.56 -2.01
C GLN A 119 -18.80 15.19 -3.16
N ALA A 120 -19.41 16.37 -2.97
CA ALA A 120 -20.02 17.13 -4.05
C ALA A 120 -19.03 17.62 -5.12
N THR A 121 -17.73 17.68 -4.78
CA THR A 121 -16.65 18.10 -5.68
C THR A 121 -16.02 16.91 -6.40
N GLY A 122 -16.11 15.73 -5.81
CA GLY A 122 -15.54 14.47 -6.30
C GLY A 122 -15.26 13.48 -5.18
N ILE A 123 -14.78 12.29 -5.54
CA ILE A 123 -14.47 11.23 -4.59
C ILE A 123 -13.31 11.65 -3.69
N CYS A 124 -13.54 11.64 -2.36
CA CYS A 124 -12.53 11.77 -1.34
C CYS A 124 -12.89 10.88 -0.16
N GLN A 125 -11.96 10.06 0.31
CA GLN A 125 -12.20 9.10 1.38
C GLN A 125 -11.01 9.05 2.34
N ALA A 126 -11.27 8.75 3.62
CA ALA A 126 -10.24 8.36 4.57
C ALA A 126 -9.71 6.99 4.16
N ALA A 127 -8.45 6.92 3.77
CA ALA A 127 -7.81 5.78 3.14
C ALA A 127 -6.95 4.94 4.09
N ASN A 128 -6.22 5.60 5.01
CA ASN A 128 -5.40 4.92 6.01
C ASN A 128 -5.58 5.59 7.38
N ASP A 129 -5.89 4.79 8.37
CA ASP A 129 -5.85 5.13 9.80
C ASP A 129 -4.51 4.66 10.35
N ASN A 130 -3.48 5.47 10.21
CA ASN A 130 -2.10 5.07 10.50
C ASN A 130 -1.72 5.22 11.98
N ASP A 131 -2.31 6.21 12.64
CA ASP A 131 -2.01 6.59 14.01
C ASP A 131 -3.17 7.46 14.53
N PRO A 132 -3.48 7.49 15.84
CA PRO A 132 -4.56 8.31 16.41
C PRO A 132 -4.56 9.80 16.00
N SER A 133 -3.44 10.26 15.45
CA SER A 133 -3.27 11.66 15.00
C SER A 133 -2.76 11.77 13.55
N GLN A 134 -2.77 10.67 12.80
CA GLN A 134 -2.32 10.66 11.40
C GLN A 134 -3.24 9.81 10.52
N VAL A 135 -4.03 10.47 9.72
CA VAL A 135 -4.95 9.87 8.74
C VAL A 135 -4.54 10.29 7.33
N VAL A 136 -4.61 9.36 6.38
CA VAL A 136 -4.42 9.66 4.96
C VAL A 136 -5.77 9.70 4.27
N ILE A 137 -5.99 10.75 3.47
CA ILE A 137 -7.13 10.85 2.55
C ILE A 137 -6.69 10.57 1.12
N SER A 138 -7.60 10.02 0.33
CA SER A 138 -7.35 9.63 -1.05
C SER A 138 -8.59 9.86 -1.91
N GLY A 139 -8.39 10.25 -3.17
CA GLY A 139 -9.51 10.51 -4.07
C GLY A 139 -9.12 11.33 -5.30
N GLU A 140 -10.11 11.99 -5.88
CA GLU A 140 -9.90 12.92 -6.97
C GLU A 140 -9.12 14.16 -6.48
N LYS A 141 -8.18 14.61 -7.28
CA LYS A 141 -7.22 15.64 -6.88
C LYS A 141 -7.91 16.90 -6.35
N THR A 142 -8.94 17.38 -7.03
CA THR A 142 -9.70 18.59 -6.63
C THR A 142 -10.42 18.42 -5.29
N ALA A 143 -11.00 17.25 -5.05
CA ALA A 143 -11.66 16.94 -3.78
C ALA A 143 -10.65 16.81 -2.63
N VAL A 144 -9.49 16.16 -2.87
CA VAL A 144 -8.41 16.07 -1.88
C VAL A 144 -7.83 17.46 -1.55
N GLU A 145 -7.62 18.31 -2.55
CA GLU A 145 -7.14 19.68 -2.34
C GLU A 145 -8.12 20.50 -1.47
N LEU A 146 -9.43 20.37 -1.71
CA LEU A 146 -10.45 21.02 -0.88
C LEU A 146 -10.47 20.45 0.55
N ALA A 147 -10.37 19.12 0.70
CA ALA A 147 -10.30 18.48 2.01
C ALA A 147 -9.07 18.91 2.82
N ILE A 148 -7.91 19.16 2.17
CA ILE A 148 -6.74 19.75 2.82
C ILE A 148 -7.06 21.13 3.41
N VAL A 149 -7.79 21.97 2.69
CA VAL A 149 -8.18 23.31 3.16
C VAL A 149 -9.11 23.19 4.37
N LEU A 150 -10.13 22.32 4.30
CA LEU A 150 -11.04 22.07 5.41
C LEU A 150 -10.32 21.52 6.64
N ALA A 151 -9.41 20.56 6.45
CA ALA A 151 -8.62 20.00 7.56
C ALA A 151 -7.79 21.07 8.29
N LYS A 152 -7.14 21.98 7.54
CA LYS A 152 -6.40 23.11 8.13
C LYS A 152 -7.32 24.03 8.92
N ASN A 153 -8.49 24.36 8.39
CA ASN A 153 -9.49 25.20 9.07
C ASN A 153 -10.05 24.53 10.32
N SER A 154 -10.09 23.20 10.36
CA SER A 154 -10.54 22.39 11.49
C SER A 154 -9.43 22.09 12.52
N GLY A 155 -8.26 22.70 12.37
CA GLY A 155 -7.19 22.62 13.36
C GLY A 155 -6.16 21.51 13.12
N ALA A 156 -6.09 20.95 11.91
CA ALA A 156 -5.00 20.05 11.56
C ALA A 156 -3.63 20.73 11.74
N LYS A 157 -2.72 20.09 12.46
CA LYS A 157 -1.34 20.60 12.64
C LYS A 157 -0.60 20.67 11.31
N ARG A 158 -0.89 19.72 10.43
CA ARG A 158 -0.32 19.65 9.09
C ARG A 158 -1.28 18.90 8.16
N ALA A 159 -1.42 19.37 6.93
CA ALA A 159 -2.13 18.70 5.86
C ALA A 159 -1.30 18.85 4.58
N VAL A 160 -0.78 17.74 4.04
CA VAL A 160 0.25 17.72 3.00
C VAL A 160 -0.09 16.71 1.92
N MET A 161 -0.04 17.16 0.68
CA MET A 161 -0.11 16.28 -0.49
C MET A 161 1.05 15.28 -0.45
N LEU A 162 0.75 14.01 -0.73
CA LEU A 162 1.77 12.95 -0.83
C LEU A 162 2.28 12.83 -2.28
N PRO A 163 3.58 12.58 -2.47
CA PRO A 163 4.18 12.37 -3.79
C PRO A 163 3.92 10.94 -4.29
N VAL A 164 2.66 10.63 -4.58
CA VAL A 164 2.23 9.30 -5.07
C VAL A 164 1.68 9.38 -6.47
N SER A 165 1.74 8.26 -7.20
CA SER A 165 1.35 8.19 -8.62
C SER A 165 -0.15 7.95 -8.84
N ALA A 166 -0.91 7.57 -7.79
CA ALA A 166 -2.33 7.26 -7.89
C ALA A 166 -3.04 7.43 -6.53
N PRO A 167 -4.39 7.57 -6.52
CA PRO A 167 -5.20 7.70 -5.32
C PRO A 167 -5.48 6.32 -4.70
N PHE A 168 -4.49 5.77 -3.98
CA PHE A 168 -4.61 4.44 -3.40
C PHE A 168 -5.64 4.37 -2.28
N HIS A 169 -6.20 3.17 -2.05
CA HIS A 169 -7.09 2.85 -0.92
C HIS A 169 -8.40 3.67 -0.87
N CYS A 170 -8.94 4.06 -2.01
CA CYS A 170 -10.27 4.66 -2.13
C CYS A 170 -11.07 3.95 -3.24
N GLU A 171 -12.33 4.34 -3.39
CA GLU A 171 -13.27 3.75 -4.36
C GLU A 171 -12.74 3.76 -5.81
N LEU A 172 -11.89 4.71 -6.17
CA LEU A 172 -11.25 4.78 -7.49
C LEU A 172 -10.36 3.57 -7.79
N MET A 173 -9.99 2.77 -6.77
CA MET A 173 -9.22 1.54 -6.92
C MET A 173 -10.09 0.29 -7.15
N ALA A 174 -11.41 0.42 -7.29
CA ALA A 174 -12.30 -0.72 -7.54
C ALA A 174 -11.88 -1.58 -8.75
N PRO A 175 -11.45 -1.00 -9.90
CA PRO A 175 -10.96 -1.82 -11.01
C PRO A 175 -9.73 -2.66 -10.65
N ALA A 176 -8.81 -2.10 -9.86
CA ALA A 176 -7.63 -2.83 -9.39
C ALA A 176 -8.02 -3.96 -8.40
N ALA A 177 -9.04 -3.76 -7.58
CA ALA A 177 -9.53 -4.79 -6.65
C ALA A 177 -10.13 -5.98 -7.41
N GLU A 178 -10.90 -5.75 -8.47
CA GLU A 178 -11.45 -6.83 -9.31
C GLU A 178 -10.34 -7.62 -10.03
N GLN A 179 -9.32 -6.93 -10.54
CA GLN A 179 -8.16 -7.62 -11.12
C GLN A 179 -7.43 -8.46 -10.08
N MET A 180 -7.21 -7.92 -8.88
CA MET A 180 -6.53 -8.66 -7.80
C MET A 180 -7.32 -9.86 -7.32
N LYS A 181 -8.65 -9.80 -7.34
CA LYS A 181 -9.49 -10.95 -7.03
C LYS A 181 -9.20 -12.13 -7.96
N ILE A 182 -9.12 -11.86 -9.27
CA ILE A 182 -8.80 -12.87 -10.29
C ILE A 182 -7.38 -13.44 -10.04
N GLU A 183 -6.40 -12.58 -9.79
CA GLU A 183 -5.03 -13.01 -9.53
C GLU A 183 -4.90 -13.90 -8.28
N LEU A 184 -5.62 -13.55 -7.21
CA LEU A 184 -5.62 -14.30 -5.95
C LEU A 184 -6.23 -15.69 -6.09
N GLU A 185 -7.18 -15.90 -7.01
CA GLU A 185 -7.76 -17.21 -7.31
C GLU A 185 -6.74 -18.17 -7.98
N THR A 186 -5.65 -17.65 -8.52
CA THR A 186 -4.61 -18.44 -9.21
C THR A 186 -3.55 -19.03 -8.29
N ILE A 187 -3.51 -18.63 -7.01
CA ILE A 187 -2.51 -19.06 -6.05
C ILE A 187 -3.09 -20.00 -4.99
N LYS A 188 -2.22 -20.78 -4.38
CA LYS A 188 -2.55 -21.55 -3.20
C LYS A 188 -2.17 -20.76 -1.95
N VAL A 189 -3.12 -20.56 -1.06
CA VAL A 189 -2.89 -19.96 0.27
C VAL A 189 -2.85 -21.08 1.30
N GLU A 190 -1.75 -21.16 2.05
CA GLU A 190 -1.55 -22.12 3.13
C GLU A 190 -1.81 -21.47 4.51
N GLN A 191 -1.90 -22.30 5.55
CA GLN A 191 -1.97 -21.79 6.91
C GLN A 191 -0.65 -21.10 7.28
N PRO A 192 -0.67 -19.81 7.70
CA PRO A 192 0.54 -19.11 8.11
C PRO A 192 1.14 -19.73 9.38
N ILE A 193 2.47 -19.81 9.46
CA ILE A 193 3.20 -20.30 10.64
C ILE A 193 3.13 -19.33 11.83
N VAL A 194 2.80 -18.06 11.57
CA VAL A 194 2.59 -16.99 12.56
C VAL A 194 1.34 -16.22 12.18
N PRO A 195 0.44 -15.88 13.11
CA PRO A 195 -0.74 -15.09 12.83
C PRO A 195 -0.38 -13.76 12.15
N ILE A 196 -1.20 -13.33 11.17
CA ILE A 196 -1.01 -12.09 10.43
C ILE A 196 -2.14 -11.14 10.80
N VAL A 197 -1.76 -9.91 11.16
CA VAL A 197 -2.73 -8.82 11.37
C VAL A 197 -3.14 -8.27 10.00
N SER A 198 -4.42 -8.42 9.67
CA SER A 198 -4.99 -7.94 8.40
C SER A 198 -5.14 -6.41 8.39
N ASN A 199 -4.82 -5.77 7.26
CA ASN A 199 -5.00 -4.32 7.11
C ASN A 199 -6.47 -3.88 7.17
N VAL A 200 -7.41 -4.73 6.74
CA VAL A 200 -8.84 -4.38 6.70
C VAL A 200 -9.46 -4.33 8.09
N SER A 201 -9.12 -5.29 8.95
CA SER A 201 -9.75 -5.44 10.28
C SER A 201 -8.86 -5.00 11.44
N ALA A 202 -7.56 -4.87 11.21
CA ALA A 202 -6.53 -4.70 12.24
C ALA A 202 -6.54 -5.84 13.30
N GLN A 203 -6.89 -7.05 12.85
CA GLN A 203 -7.00 -8.27 13.67
C GLN A 203 -6.24 -9.41 13.02
#